data_21e1c0fd2a0024dab9d9c88ff8b0478a
#
_entry.id   21e1c0fd2a0024dab9d9c88ff8b0478a
#
_cell.length_a   1.000
_cell.length_b   1.000
_cell.length_c   1.000
_cell.angle_alpha   90.00
_cell.angle_beta   90.00
_cell.angle_gamma   90.00
#
_symmetry.space_group_name_H-M   'P 1'
#
loop_
_entity.id
_entity.type
_entity.pdbx_description
1 polymer ?
#
loop_
_entity_poly.entity_id
_entity_poly.type
_entity_poly.pdbx_seq_one_letter_code
_entity_poly.pdbx_strand_id
1 'polypeptide(L)'
;MAGEKTITRIRKNGQDYFPSSSQMDTQIAAAQAAAVSANQAVVAATEVVRATQEVVGGYLIPHFDTGVAYKEYDLVFYQNHVWRCKADRAAGAWDDNGWVQTSLYNEIVDMRGADRYETVQIQLRVNRGSGVIAGQKVYVSFANGDPTVEYTADSDGIVEFSLLHDTVYTVEAQALSGYGQPRAVTHTANMNLRHITLTYKQLASGIYVIDENGNETDIALWDVANNYKAKLIKYTDSDLAANSNSFAIAVHHSIYQNQKWCIENVQFMSIPNIGGSDNAKLDLNGVDNTDKILQEAVGKVYDYNQAHSSSLTVADYVQAAAKARAESIVIGGETYYGFLPSAGQIWKYLQNINDMNAAMIECGGTGIGITGGLWWSSSQNSQPYAWNLSNGSLYNYSKRSGIQVLPFFDF
;
A
#
# COMPACT_ATOMS: atom_id res chain seq x y z
N MET A 1 -13.34 32.26 -16.56
CA MET A 1 -14.27 32.40 -15.41
C MET A 1 -14.25 31.06 -14.67
N ALA A 2 -13.56 31.00 -13.55
CA ALA A 2 -13.58 29.82 -12.68
C ALA A 2 -14.90 29.83 -11.91
N GLY A 3 -15.73 28.81 -12.09
CA GLY A 3 -17.00 28.69 -11.41
C GLY A 3 -16.80 28.52 -9.90
N GLU A 4 -17.42 29.38 -9.12
CA GLU A 4 -17.52 29.24 -7.67
C GLU A 4 -18.15 27.88 -7.32
N LYS A 5 -17.38 27.01 -6.68
CA LYS A 5 -17.92 25.78 -6.09
C LYS A 5 -18.55 26.14 -4.73
N THR A 6 -19.85 26.25 -4.71
CA THR A 6 -20.61 26.43 -3.47
C THR A 6 -20.60 25.10 -2.68
N ILE A 7 -20.00 25.10 -1.48
CA ILE A 7 -20.11 23.97 -0.55
C ILE A 7 -21.50 24.00 0.06
N THR A 8 -22.37 23.10 -0.38
CA THR A 8 -23.76 23.05 0.04
C THR A 8 -24.04 22.09 1.20
N ARG A 9 -23.04 21.30 1.62
CA ARG A 9 -23.26 20.26 2.63
C ARG A 9 -21.98 19.90 3.40
N ILE A 10 -22.05 19.91 4.73
CA ILE A 10 -21.00 19.43 5.63
C ILE A 10 -21.60 18.35 6.54
N ARG A 11 -20.93 17.19 6.69
CA ARG A 11 -21.30 16.16 7.67
C ARG A 11 -20.50 16.31 8.95
N LYS A 12 -21.17 16.38 10.09
CA LYS A 12 -20.57 16.37 11.42
C LYS A 12 -21.31 15.31 12.27
N ASN A 13 -20.57 14.34 12.83
CA ASN A 13 -21.11 13.23 13.63
C ASN A 13 -22.23 12.42 12.94
N GLY A 14 -22.09 12.18 11.62
CA GLY A 14 -23.08 11.41 10.85
C GLY A 14 -24.34 12.16 10.45
N GLN A 15 -24.53 13.40 10.92
CA GLN A 15 -25.65 14.26 10.53
C GLN A 15 -25.22 15.35 9.55
N ASP A 16 -26.14 15.70 8.64
CA ASP A 16 -25.94 16.79 7.70
C ASP A 16 -26.05 18.11 8.41
N TYR A 17 -25.01 18.91 8.32
CA TYR A 17 -24.95 20.26 8.86
C TYR A 17 -24.96 21.28 7.72
N PHE A 18 -25.92 22.18 7.74
CA PHE A 18 -26.04 23.30 6.81
C PHE A 18 -25.81 24.60 7.59
N PRO A 19 -24.57 25.14 7.66
CA PRO A 19 -24.36 26.42 8.29
C PRO A 19 -25.11 27.48 7.51
N SER A 20 -25.75 28.44 8.21
CA SER A 20 -26.34 29.60 7.55
C SER A 20 -25.28 30.42 6.83
N SER A 21 -25.62 31.12 5.75
CA SER A 21 -24.68 31.96 5.01
C SER A 21 -23.99 32.96 5.93
N SER A 22 -24.71 33.52 6.89
CA SER A 22 -24.16 34.45 7.89
C SER A 22 -23.13 33.82 8.83
N GLN A 23 -23.28 32.52 9.17
CA GLN A 23 -22.28 31.80 9.98
C GLN A 23 -21.01 31.50 9.17
N MET A 24 -21.16 31.12 7.89
CA MET A 24 -20.02 30.92 7.00
C MET A 24 -19.27 32.23 6.75
N ASP A 25 -19.97 33.31 6.48
CA ASP A 25 -19.36 34.64 6.28
C ASP A 25 -18.59 35.11 7.52
N THR A 26 -19.13 34.85 8.72
CA THR A 26 -18.44 35.16 9.98
C THR A 26 -17.17 34.30 10.17
N GLN A 27 -17.21 33.01 9.82
CA GLN A 27 -16.04 32.16 9.92
C GLN A 27 -14.97 32.49 8.88
N ILE A 28 -15.36 32.84 7.66
CA ILE A 28 -14.44 33.30 6.61
C ILE A 28 -13.77 34.59 7.03
N ALA A 29 -14.53 35.59 7.54
CA ALA A 29 -13.98 36.87 8.04
C ALA A 29 -12.99 36.63 9.21
N ALA A 30 -13.31 35.72 10.15
CA ALA A 30 -12.42 35.38 11.25
C ALA A 30 -11.12 34.70 10.76
N ALA A 31 -11.22 33.81 9.80
CA ALA A 31 -10.06 33.14 9.19
C ALA A 31 -9.17 34.12 8.42
N GLN A 32 -9.78 35.08 7.68
CA GLN A 32 -9.05 36.14 6.99
C GLN A 32 -8.35 37.09 7.96
N ALA A 33 -9.01 37.47 9.05
CA ALA A 33 -8.40 38.31 10.09
C ALA A 33 -7.22 37.59 10.77
N ALA A 34 -7.35 36.30 11.06
CA ALA A 34 -6.26 35.50 11.62
C ALA A 34 -5.06 35.39 10.65
N ALA A 35 -5.30 35.21 9.36
CA ALA A 35 -4.26 35.16 8.34
C ALA A 35 -3.53 36.52 8.21
N VAL A 36 -4.24 37.62 8.26
CA VAL A 36 -3.65 39.00 8.25
C VAL A 36 -2.77 39.20 9.50
N SER A 37 -3.26 38.82 10.68
CA SER A 37 -2.49 38.91 11.93
C SER A 37 -1.23 38.04 11.91
N ALA A 38 -1.32 36.82 11.37
CA ALA A 38 -0.17 35.92 11.22
C ALA A 38 0.88 36.54 10.27
N ASN A 39 0.47 37.08 9.14
CA ASN A 39 1.38 37.74 8.21
C ASN A 39 2.05 38.97 8.83
N GLN A 40 1.33 39.78 9.59
CA GLN A 40 1.89 40.94 10.31
C GLN A 40 2.91 40.51 11.35
N ALA A 41 2.65 39.42 12.07
CA ALA A 41 3.61 38.85 13.04
C ALA A 41 4.89 38.31 12.37
N VAL A 42 4.76 37.69 11.19
CA VAL A 42 5.93 37.26 10.39
C VAL A 42 6.76 38.45 9.92
N VAL A 43 6.13 39.50 9.41
CA VAL A 43 6.83 40.74 8.98
C VAL A 43 7.56 41.38 10.16
N ALA A 44 6.89 41.52 11.30
CA ALA A 44 7.50 42.09 12.52
C ALA A 44 8.68 41.27 13.03
N ALA A 45 8.55 39.93 13.03
CA ALA A 45 9.63 39.01 13.41
C ALA A 45 10.83 39.12 12.45
N THR A 46 10.57 39.25 11.13
CA THR A 46 11.61 39.43 10.12
C THR A 46 12.37 40.75 10.31
N GLU A 47 11.66 41.83 10.64
CA GLU A 47 12.28 43.14 10.91
C GLU A 47 13.14 43.11 12.21
N VAL A 48 12.69 42.45 13.28
CA VAL A 48 13.47 42.26 14.50
C VAL A 48 14.74 41.43 14.21
N VAL A 49 14.64 40.36 13.45
CA VAL A 49 15.80 39.54 13.04
C VAL A 49 16.77 40.38 12.23
N ARG A 50 16.31 41.17 11.27
CA ARG A 50 17.15 42.09 10.45
C ARG A 50 17.83 43.12 11.32
N ALA A 51 17.10 43.80 12.19
CA ALA A 51 17.66 44.82 13.09
C ALA A 51 18.70 44.23 14.05
N THR A 52 18.44 42.99 14.56
CA THR A 52 19.41 42.29 15.41
C THR A 52 20.67 41.91 14.62
N GLN A 53 20.55 41.46 13.38
CA GLN A 53 21.66 41.15 12.49
C GLN A 53 22.51 42.38 12.17
N GLU A 54 21.88 43.54 11.93
CA GLU A 54 22.59 44.79 11.67
C GLU A 54 23.37 45.23 12.93
N VAL A 55 22.79 45.12 14.12
CA VAL A 55 23.46 45.49 15.39
C VAL A 55 24.60 44.56 15.71
N VAL A 56 24.36 43.23 15.62
CA VAL A 56 25.37 42.21 15.92
C VAL A 56 26.49 42.26 14.87
N GLY A 57 26.17 42.45 13.59
CA GLY A 57 27.15 42.61 12.52
C GLY A 57 28.06 43.80 12.73
N GLY A 58 27.51 44.91 13.16
CA GLY A 58 28.29 46.15 13.44
C GLY A 58 29.26 46.00 14.63
N TYR A 59 28.99 45.07 15.57
CA TYR A 59 29.88 44.82 16.72
C TYR A 59 30.94 43.72 16.50
N LEU A 60 30.65 42.77 15.64
CA LEU A 60 31.50 41.58 15.43
C LEU A 60 32.37 41.68 14.15
N ILE A 61 31.98 42.51 13.20
CA ILE A 61 32.69 42.66 11.93
C ILE A 61 33.39 44.02 11.94
N PRO A 62 34.71 44.08 11.65
CA PRO A 62 35.44 45.32 11.60
C PRO A 62 34.90 46.25 10.54
N HIS A 63 34.87 47.56 10.84
CA HIS A 63 34.50 48.59 9.85
C HIS A 63 35.56 48.63 8.76
N PHE A 64 35.12 48.87 7.52
CA PHE A 64 36.04 49.09 6.41
C PHE A 64 36.97 50.24 6.71
N ASP A 65 38.27 50.02 6.52
CA ASP A 65 39.32 51.00 6.73
C ASP A 65 40.20 51.11 5.48
N THR A 66 40.37 52.30 4.94
CA THR A 66 41.20 52.59 3.76
C THR A 66 42.70 52.30 3.99
N GLY A 67 43.15 52.21 5.21
CA GLY A 67 44.55 51.92 5.60
C GLY A 67 44.85 50.45 5.71
N VAL A 68 43.83 49.55 5.59
CA VAL A 68 43.99 48.09 5.76
C VAL A 68 43.92 47.39 4.43
N ALA A 69 44.80 46.40 4.25
CA ALA A 69 44.75 45.44 3.15
C ALA A 69 43.83 44.26 3.55
N TYR A 70 42.97 43.84 2.62
CA TYR A 70 42.00 42.78 2.86
C TYR A 70 42.32 41.54 2.04
N LYS A 71 42.06 40.37 2.60
CA LYS A 71 42.15 39.10 1.94
C LYS A 71 40.82 38.69 1.32
N GLU A 72 40.88 37.79 0.36
CA GLU A 72 39.68 37.12 -0.14
C GLU A 72 38.90 36.50 1.06
N TYR A 73 37.57 36.69 1.07
CA TYR A 73 36.63 36.29 2.11
C TYR A 73 36.62 37.15 3.39
N ASP A 74 37.52 38.13 3.54
CA ASP A 74 37.43 39.06 4.70
C ASP A 74 36.11 39.76 4.70
N LEU A 75 35.52 39.86 5.90
CA LEU A 75 34.25 40.55 6.13
C LEU A 75 34.51 41.94 6.68
N VAL A 76 33.79 42.92 6.15
CA VAL A 76 33.81 44.31 6.68
C VAL A 76 32.39 44.83 6.80
N PHE A 77 32.20 45.78 7.74
CA PHE A 77 30.97 46.53 7.86
C PHE A 77 31.17 47.92 7.23
N TYR A 78 30.38 48.25 6.21
CA TYR A 78 30.46 49.51 5.50
C TYR A 78 29.07 49.95 5.02
N GLN A 79 28.73 51.26 5.24
CA GLN A 79 27.43 51.85 4.89
C GLN A 79 26.22 51.02 5.39
N ASN A 80 26.27 50.60 6.65
CA ASN A 80 25.25 49.77 7.32
C ASN A 80 25.00 48.38 6.70
N HIS A 81 25.97 47.86 5.93
CA HIS A 81 25.89 46.51 5.35
C HIS A 81 27.17 45.72 5.64
N VAL A 82 27.02 44.41 5.67
CA VAL A 82 28.16 43.49 5.70
C VAL A 82 28.58 43.21 4.26
N TRP A 83 29.88 43.28 4.01
CA TRP A 83 30.50 43.03 2.73
C TRP A 83 31.60 42.01 2.83
N ARG A 84 31.72 41.11 1.85
CA ARG A 84 32.76 40.13 1.72
C ARG A 84 33.73 40.52 0.61
N CYS A 85 34.99 40.45 0.88
CA CYS A 85 36.06 40.69 -0.12
C CYS A 85 36.08 39.55 -1.17
N LYS A 86 36.08 39.92 -2.45
CA LYS A 86 36.09 38.96 -3.58
C LYS A 86 37.44 38.39 -3.90
N ALA A 87 38.53 39.09 -3.59
CA ALA A 87 39.90 38.73 -3.83
C ALA A 87 40.83 39.60 -2.99
N ASP A 88 42.08 39.19 -2.81
CA ASP A 88 43.10 39.97 -2.07
C ASP A 88 43.21 41.37 -2.59
N ARG A 89 43.15 42.36 -1.69
CA ARG A 89 43.17 43.80 -1.99
C ARG A 89 44.22 44.53 -1.16
N ALA A 90 44.92 45.41 -1.81
CA ALA A 90 45.76 46.39 -1.11
C ALA A 90 44.92 47.42 -0.37
N ALA A 91 45.49 48.07 0.66
CA ALA A 91 44.89 49.23 1.29
C ALA A 91 44.52 50.29 0.27
N GLY A 92 43.35 50.90 0.41
CA GLY A 92 42.84 51.90 -0.55
C GLY A 92 41.38 52.26 -0.31
N ALA A 93 40.87 53.18 -1.18
CA ALA A 93 39.49 53.60 -1.14
C ALA A 93 38.50 52.47 -1.42
N TRP A 94 37.29 52.62 -0.96
CA TRP A 94 36.19 51.69 -1.27
C TRP A 94 35.95 51.60 -2.78
N ASP A 95 35.76 50.37 -3.26
CA ASP A 95 35.43 50.06 -4.65
C ASP A 95 34.36 48.93 -4.67
N ASP A 96 33.16 49.25 -5.10
CA ASP A 96 32.00 48.33 -5.11
C ASP A 96 32.29 47.03 -5.89
N ASN A 97 33.16 47.08 -6.89
CA ASN A 97 33.47 45.87 -7.68
C ASN A 97 34.29 44.83 -6.91
N GLY A 98 34.98 45.24 -5.86
CA GLY A 98 35.84 44.36 -5.05
C GLY A 98 35.10 43.64 -3.93
N TRP A 99 33.83 43.95 -3.74
CA TRP A 99 33.04 43.44 -2.60
C TRP A 99 31.72 42.83 -3.06
N VAL A 100 31.22 41.89 -2.26
CA VAL A 100 29.86 41.33 -2.37
C VAL A 100 29.10 41.71 -1.11
N GLN A 101 27.97 42.37 -1.29
CA GLN A 101 27.07 42.64 -0.15
C GLN A 101 26.52 41.30 0.32
N THR A 102 26.63 41.04 1.62
CA THR A 102 26.20 39.79 2.27
C THR A 102 25.53 40.08 3.61
N SER A 103 25.29 39.08 4.40
CA SER A 103 24.87 39.18 5.80
C SER A 103 25.68 38.22 6.63
N LEU A 104 25.82 38.49 7.92
CA LEU A 104 26.46 37.56 8.83
C LEU A 104 25.78 36.18 8.79
N TYR A 105 24.46 36.16 8.61
CA TYR A 105 23.70 34.93 8.45
C TYR A 105 24.10 34.16 7.17
N ASN A 106 24.20 34.84 6.02
CA ASN A 106 24.60 34.22 4.77
C ASN A 106 26.04 33.69 4.85
N GLU A 107 26.96 34.46 5.46
CA GLU A 107 28.34 34.01 5.63
C GLU A 107 28.44 32.80 6.56
N ILE A 108 27.67 32.77 7.66
CA ILE A 108 27.58 31.60 8.53
C ILE A 108 26.98 30.42 7.76
N VAL A 109 25.98 30.66 6.92
CA VAL A 109 25.38 29.61 6.07
C VAL A 109 26.37 29.14 5.01
N ASP A 110 27.12 30.07 4.38
CA ASP A 110 28.12 29.73 3.36
C ASP A 110 29.36 29.03 3.99
N MET A 111 29.81 29.48 5.16
CA MET A 111 30.87 28.79 5.92
C MET A 111 30.42 27.42 6.42
N ARG A 112 29.15 27.27 6.80
CA ARG A 112 28.56 25.96 7.10
C ARG A 112 28.24 25.15 5.85
N GLY A 113 28.28 25.75 4.67
CA GLY A 113 28.01 25.10 3.39
C GLY A 113 29.01 24.00 3.03
N ALA A 114 30.27 24.15 3.48
CA ALA A 114 31.30 23.11 3.36
C ALA A 114 31.13 21.99 4.39
N ASP A 115 30.46 22.26 5.53
CA ASP A 115 30.25 21.33 6.66
C ASP A 115 28.75 21.18 6.97
N ARG A 116 27.89 21.25 5.95
CA ARG A 116 26.46 20.97 6.13
C ARG A 116 26.25 19.48 6.38
N TYR A 117 25.55 19.19 7.45
CA TYR A 117 25.10 17.85 7.74
C TYR A 117 23.61 17.71 7.50
N GLU A 118 23.22 16.61 6.88
CA GLU A 118 21.83 16.13 6.91
C GLU A 118 21.67 15.20 8.09
N THR A 119 20.70 15.47 8.97
CA THR A 119 20.28 14.50 9.98
C THR A 119 19.28 13.54 9.34
N VAL A 120 19.55 12.24 9.43
CA VAL A 120 18.69 11.18 8.91
C VAL A 120 18.05 10.46 10.07
N GLN A 121 16.73 10.43 10.10
CA GLN A 121 15.95 9.62 11.02
C GLN A 121 15.27 8.47 10.26
N ILE A 122 15.61 7.24 10.63
CA ILE A 122 15.03 6.04 10.04
C ILE A 122 14.08 5.44 11.06
N GLN A 123 12.82 5.23 10.68
CA GLN A 123 11.86 4.52 11.51
C GLN A 123 11.60 3.13 10.96
N LEU A 124 11.81 2.11 11.79
CA LEU A 124 11.50 0.72 11.50
C LEU A 124 10.09 0.39 12.00
N ARG A 125 9.23 -0.08 11.11
CA ARG A 125 7.83 -0.44 11.41
C ARG A 125 7.44 -1.78 10.80
N VAL A 126 6.38 -2.39 11.34
CA VAL A 126 5.67 -3.49 10.69
C VAL A 126 4.47 -2.93 9.89
N ASN A 127 4.11 -3.59 8.80
CA ASN A 127 3.00 -3.16 7.93
C ASN A 127 1.61 -3.34 8.57
N ARG A 128 1.49 -4.13 9.64
CA ARG A 128 0.23 -4.38 10.34
C ARG A 128 0.39 -4.09 11.83
N GLY A 129 -0.57 -3.32 12.36
CA GLY A 129 -0.54 -2.88 13.75
C GLY A 129 0.35 -1.65 13.99
N SER A 130 0.47 -1.25 15.25
CA SER A 130 1.30 -0.11 15.68
C SER A 130 2.72 -0.52 16.05
N GLY A 131 3.20 -1.69 15.60
CA GLY A 131 4.46 -2.25 16.03
C GLY A 131 5.66 -1.46 15.50
N VAL A 132 6.41 -0.84 16.39
CA VAL A 132 7.79 -0.39 16.13
C VAL A 132 8.74 -1.56 16.37
N ILE A 133 9.86 -1.58 15.64
CA ILE A 133 10.86 -2.65 15.76
C ILE A 133 12.09 -2.08 16.44
N ALA A 134 12.20 -2.31 17.74
CA ALA A 134 13.36 -1.92 18.56
C ALA A 134 14.52 -2.93 18.42
N GLY A 135 15.73 -2.45 18.58
CA GLY A 135 16.94 -3.29 18.64
C GLY A 135 17.38 -3.90 17.31
N GLN A 136 16.67 -3.61 16.21
CA GLN A 136 17.02 -4.11 14.88
C GLN A 136 18.13 -3.28 14.25
N LYS A 137 19.00 -3.92 13.48
CA LYS A 137 20.14 -3.26 12.84
C LYS A 137 19.75 -2.60 11.51
N VAL A 138 20.38 -1.47 11.26
CA VAL A 138 20.34 -0.74 9.98
C VAL A 138 21.76 -0.54 9.50
N TYR A 139 22.00 -0.85 8.25
CA TYR A 139 23.28 -0.69 7.58
C TYR A 139 23.23 0.51 6.64
N VAL A 140 24.22 1.39 6.77
CA VAL A 140 24.36 2.56 5.90
C VAL A 140 25.65 2.40 5.10
N SER A 141 25.53 2.25 3.79
CA SER A 141 26.65 2.15 2.86
C SER A 141 26.77 3.42 2.01
N PHE A 142 27.97 3.71 1.54
CA PHE A 142 28.31 4.95 0.86
C PHE A 142 28.81 4.70 -0.56
N ALA A 143 28.36 5.53 -1.52
CA ALA A 143 28.75 5.39 -2.92
C ALA A 143 30.25 5.68 -3.18
N ASN A 144 30.90 6.41 -2.28
CA ASN A 144 32.33 6.75 -2.37
C ASN A 144 33.27 5.59 -1.94
N GLY A 145 32.70 4.46 -1.48
CA GLY A 145 33.47 3.29 -1.03
C GLY A 145 33.90 3.31 0.43
N ASP A 146 33.42 4.26 1.22
CA ASP A 146 33.63 4.25 2.67
C ASP A 146 33.01 2.99 3.29
N PRO A 147 33.54 2.52 4.44
CA PRO A 147 33.00 1.35 5.11
C PRO A 147 31.52 1.50 5.47
N THR A 148 30.75 0.43 5.31
CA THR A 148 29.36 0.36 5.79
C THR A 148 29.33 0.53 7.32
N VAL A 149 28.45 1.41 7.77
CA VAL A 149 28.24 1.69 9.21
C VAL A 149 26.97 0.98 9.67
N GLU A 150 27.07 0.31 10.82
CA GLU A 150 25.95 -0.37 11.48
C GLU A 150 25.37 0.50 12.59
N TYR A 151 24.05 0.69 12.57
CA TYR A 151 23.29 1.35 13.62
C TYR A 151 22.26 0.39 14.22
N THR A 152 21.88 0.62 15.47
CA THR A 152 20.84 -0.18 16.14
C THR A 152 19.66 0.73 16.48
N ALA A 153 18.45 0.32 16.13
CA ALA A 153 17.23 1.05 16.43
C ALA A 153 16.96 1.09 17.94
N ASP A 154 16.55 2.24 18.43
CA ASP A 154 16.19 2.46 19.84
C ASP A 154 14.84 1.78 20.22
N SER A 155 14.33 2.07 21.43
CA SER A 155 13.06 1.54 21.93
C SER A 155 11.84 1.95 21.11
N ASP A 156 11.93 3.06 20.37
CA ASP A 156 10.88 3.59 19.50
C ASP A 156 11.07 3.15 18.04
N GLY A 157 12.04 2.25 17.79
CA GLY A 157 12.37 1.75 16.46
C GLY A 157 13.04 2.81 15.57
N ILE A 158 13.70 3.82 16.19
CA ILE A 158 14.33 4.92 15.47
C ILE A 158 15.86 4.73 15.46
N VAL A 159 16.45 5.00 14.30
CA VAL A 159 17.88 5.19 14.13
C VAL A 159 18.10 6.62 13.67
N GLU A 160 19.01 7.34 14.30
CA GLU A 160 19.40 8.69 13.92
C GLU A 160 20.91 8.79 13.69
N PHE A 161 21.32 9.45 12.61
CA PHE A 161 22.70 9.76 12.32
C PHE A 161 22.79 11.01 11.43
N SER A 162 24.01 11.56 11.32
CA SER A 162 24.25 12.75 10.49
C SER A 162 25.29 12.43 9.40
N LEU A 163 25.05 12.94 8.21
CA LEU A 163 25.92 12.80 7.02
C LEU A 163 26.30 14.18 6.47
N LEU A 164 27.51 14.28 5.92
CA LEU A 164 27.91 15.45 5.17
C LEU A 164 26.98 15.67 3.97
N HIS A 165 26.69 16.93 3.67
CA HIS A 165 25.94 17.32 2.48
C HIS A 165 26.57 16.73 1.22
N ASP A 166 25.76 16.39 0.23
CA ASP A 166 26.15 15.74 -1.04
C ASP A 166 26.66 14.29 -0.92
N THR A 167 26.69 13.71 0.29
CA THR A 167 27.00 12.29 0.45
C THR A 167 25.88 11.42 -0.13
N VAL A 168 26.22 10.52 -1.05
CA VAL A 168 25.29 9.50 -1.58
C VAL A 168 25.39 8.27 -0.68
N TYR A 169 24.28 7.88 -0.10
CA TYR A 169 24.19 6.77 0.84
C TYR A 169 23.01 5.86 0.57
N THR A 170 23.14 4.59 0.93
CA THR A 170 22.07 3.59 0.86
C THR A 170 21.82 3.04 2.25
N VAL A 171 20.53 3.00 2.62
CA VAL A 171 20.06 2.47 3.89
C VAL A 171 19.43 1.11 3.66
N GLU A 172 19.86 0.11 4.41
CA GLU A 172 19.34 -1.24 4.38
C GLU A 172 19.03 -1.72 5.81
N ALA A 173 17.87 -2.32 6.04
CA ALA A 173 17.54 -2.92 7.32
C ALA A 173 17.95 -4.39 7.35
N GLN A 174 18.41 -4.87 8.49
CA GLN A 174 18.71 -6.29 8.71
C GLN A 174 17.46 -7.14 8.49
N ALA A 175 17.62 -8.34 7.95
CA ALA A 175 16.52 -9.31 7.81
C ALA A 175 15.90 -9.65 9.20
N LEU A 176 14.58 -9.73 9.27
CA LEU A 176 13.82 -10.08 10.47
C LEU A 176 13.05 -11.37 10.20
N SER A 177 13.23 -12.38 11.08
CA SER A 177 12.53 -13.66 10.92
C SER A 177 11.01 -13.50 10.94
N GLY A 178 10.31 -14.10 9.98
CA GLY A 178 8.86 -13.99 9.82
C GLY A 178 8.39 -12.74 9.09
N TYR A 179 9.32 -11.95 8.54
CA TYR A 179 9.00 -10.72 7.79
C TYR A 179 9.79 -10.64 6.49
N GLY A 180 9.17 -10.08 5.46
CA GLY A 180 9.85 -9.64 4.26
C GLY A 180 10.76 -8.44 4.57
N GLN A 181 11.99 -8.50 4.09
CA GLN A 181 12.97 -7.42 4.31
C GLN A 181 12.56 -6.15 3.56
N PRO A 182 12.61 -4.98 4.21
CA PRO A 182 12.37 -3.72 3.52
C PRO A 182 13.39 -3.51 2.38
N ARG A 183 12.94 -2.95 1.27
CA ARG A 183 13.82 -2.58 0.17
C ARG A 183 14.84 -1.54 0.64
N ALA A 184 16.10 -1.71 0.24
CA ALA A 184 17.13 -0.69 0.44
C ALA A 184 16.77 0.62 -0.28
N VAL A 185 17.06 1.75 0.35
CA VAL A 185 16.72 3.08 -0.16
C VAL A 185 17.99 3.90 -0.30
N THR A 186 18.21 4.48 -1.49
CA THR A 186 19.38 5.32 -1.79
C THR A 186 18.97 6.79 -1.87
N HIS A 187 19.72 7.64 -1.18
CA HIS A 187 19.53 9.09 -1.18
C HIS A 187 20.86 9.84 -1.32
N THR A 188 20.75 11.12 -1.68
CA THR A 188 21.82 12.10 -1.54
C THR A 188 21.49 13.00 -0.35
N ALA A 189 22.44 13.23 0.54
CA ALA A 189 22.30 14.13 1.67
C ALA A 189 22.20 15.58 1.17
N ASN A 190 21.00 16.12 1.07
CA ASN A 190 20.74 17.47 0.53
C ASN A 190 19.65 18.23 1.29
N MET A 191 19.29 17.75 2.47
CA MET A 191 18.27 18.31 3.38
C MET A 191 18.88 18.50 4.77
N ASN A 192 18.24 19.35 5.59
CA ASN A 192 18.65 19.47 7.00
C ASN A 192 18.20 18.28 7.83
N LEU A 193 17.01 17.75 7.53
CA LEU A 193 16.41 16.59 8.20
C LEU A 193 15.69 15.74 7.17
N ARG A 194 15.97 14.44 7.17
CA ARG A 194 15.30 13.45 6.33
C ARG A 194 14.68 12.36 7.20
N HIS A 195 13.41 12.11 6.97
CA HIS A 195 12.72 10.97 7.55
C HIS A 195 12.58 9.85 6.52
N ILE A 196 13.03 8.65 6.90
CA ILE A 196 12.90 7.43 6.10
C ILE A 196 12.11 6.41 6.94
N THR A 197 11.08 5.83 6.37
CA THR A 197 10.37 4.71 7.00
C THR A 197 10.70 3.42 6.26
N LEU A 198 11.27 2.45 6.96
CA LEU A 198 11.49 1.10 6.46
C LEU A 198 10.43 0.18 7.07
N THR A 199 9.57 -0.36 6.21
CA THR A 199 8.44 -1.17 6.65
C THR A 199 8.71 -2.65 6.38
N TYR A 200 8.78 -3.46 7.44
CA TYR A 200 8.80 -4.90 7.37
C TYR A 200 7.38 -5.40 7.10
N LYS A 201 7.22 -6.14 6.02
CA LYS A 201 5.95 -6.80 5.73
C LYS A 201 5.93 -8.15 6.44
N GLN A 202 4.99 -8.35 7.36
CA GLN A 202 4.79 -9.66 7.95
C GLN A 202 4.48 -10.65 6.84
N LEU A 203 5.20 -11.76 6.79
CA LEU A 203 4.92 -12.84 5.86
C LEU A 203 3.49 -13.32 6.12
N ALA A 204 2.61 -13.16 5.13
CA ALA A 204 1.26 -13.67 5.19
C ALA A 204 1.39 -15.19 4.99
N SER A 205 1.49 -15.93 6.09
CA SER A 205 1.64 -17.40 6.04
C SER A 205 0.58 -18.00 5.11
N GLY A 206 1.04 -18.59 4.02
CA GLY A 206 0.19 -19.29 3.06
C GLY A 206 -0.42 -18.44 1.94
N ILE A 207 -0.07 -17.16 1.78
CA ILE A 207 -0.53 -16.34 0.64
C ILE A 207 0.62 -16.04 -0.31
N TYR A 208 0.43 -16.40 -1.58
CA TYR A 208 1.43 -16.28 -2.62
C TYR A 208 0.87 -15.61 -3.86
N VAL A 209 1.72 -14.89 -4.56
CA VAL A 209 1.44 -14.35 -5.90
C VAL A 209 1.99 -15.32 -6.93
N ILE A 210 1.16 -15.68 -7.89
CA ILE A 210 1.58 -16.46 -9.07
C ILE A 210 1.70 -15.47 -10.24
N ASP A 211 2.88 -15.41 -10.84
CA ASP A 211 3.14 -14.55 -11.98
C ASP A 211 2.72 -15.19 -13.32
N GLU A 212 2.89 -14.44 -14.40
CA GLU A 212 2.59 -14.87 -15.78
C GLU A 212 3.40 -16.10 -16.25
N ASN A 213 4.52 -16.41 -15.59
CA ASN A 213 5.40 -17.52 -15.90
C ASN A 213 5.16 -18.73 -14.97
N GLY A 214 4.28 -18.59 -13.96
CA GLY A 214 4.01 -19.63 -12.97
C GLY A 214 4.93 -19.60 -11.76
N ASN A 215 5.76 -18.56 -11.60
CA ASN A 215 6.58 -18.44 -10.41
C ASN A 215 5.72 -18.07 -9.21
N GLU A 216 5.92 -18.80 -8.11
CA GLU A 216 5.24 -18.59 -6.84
C GLU A 216 6.12 -17.72 -5.93
N THR A 217 5.61 -16.57 -5.48
CA THR A 217 6.31 -15.64 -4.61
C THR A 217 5.41 -15.29 -3.42
N ASP A 218 5.93 -15.42 -2.18
CA ASP A 218 5.19 -14.95 -1.00
C ASP A 218 4.83 -13.48 -1.17
N ILE A 219 3.59 -13.11 -0.83
CA ILE A 219 3.08 -11.73 -1.00
C ILE A 219 3.96 -10.68 -0.30
N ALA A 220 4.60 -11.03 0.81
CA ALA A 220 5.48 -10.12 1.53
C ALA A 220 6.79 -9.81 0.78
N LEU A 221 7.17 -10.68 -0.16
CA LEU A 221 8.35 -10.52 -1.01
C LEU A 221 8.00 -10.02 -2.41
N TRP A 222 6.70 -9.87 -2.72
CA TRP A 222 6.26 -9.42 -4.03
C TRP A 222 6.65 -7.96 -4.29
N ASP A 223 7.29 -7.71 -5.44
CA ASP A 223 7.61 -6.35 -5.88
C ASP A 223 6.43 -5.76 -6.66
N VAL A 224 5.81 -4.71 -6.11
CA VAL A 224 4.69 -4.00 -6.73
C VAL A 224 5.00 -3.45 -8.13
N ALA A 225 6.25 -3.24 -8.47
CA ALA A 225 6.66 -2.87 -9.83
C ALA A 225 6.34 -3.97 -10.86
N ASN A 226 6.13 -5.21 -10.41
CA ASN A 226 5.77 -6.37 -11.23
C ASN A 226 4.26 -6.68 -11.24
N ASN A 227 3.40 -5.81 -10.72
CA ASN A 227 1.95 -6.07 -10.62
C ASN A 227 1.29 -6.46 -11.96
N TYR A 228 1.78 -5.94 -13.09
CA TYR A 228 1.31 -6.32 -14.42
C TYR A 228 1.54 -7.80 -14.77
N LYS A 229 2.44 -8.49 -14.04
CA LYS A 229 2.74 -9.91 -14.20
C LYS A 229 1.90 -10.79 -13.27
N ALA A 230 1.35 -10.25 -12.20
CA ALA A 230 0.55 -11.00 -11.24
C ALA A 230 -0.72 -11.56 -11.90
N LYS A 231 -0.93 -12.85 -11.79
CA LYS A 231 -2.09 -13.56 -12.39
C LYS A 231 -3.05 -14.07 -11.34
N LEU A 232 -2.53 -14.76 -10.32
CA LEU A 232 -3.33 -15.38 -9.27
C LEU A 232 -2.80 -15.00 -7.89
N ILE A 233 -3.71 -14.97 -6.91
CA ILE A 233 -3.40 -15.01 -5.49
C ILE A 233 -3.75 -16.39 -4.96
N LYS A 234 -2.74 -17.17 -4.63
CA LYS A 234 -2.86 -18.53 -4.10
C LYS A 234 -2.92 -18.49 -2.58
N TYR A 235 -3.77 -19.33 -2.01
CA TYR A 235 -3.79 -19.64 -0.59
C TYR A 235 -3.54 -21.12 -0.34
N THR A 236 -2.69 -21.40 0.64
CA THR A 236 -2.46 -22.74 1.16
C THR A 236 -2.22 -22.70 2.67
N ASP A 237 -2.57 -23.78 3.35
CA ASP A 237 -2.20 -24.05 4.74
C ASP A 237 -1.88 -25.56 4.86
N SER A 238 -1.57 -26.03 6.07
CA SER A 238 -1.22 -27.45 6.30
C SER A 238 -2.30 -28.42 5.85
N ASP A 239 -3.59 -28.07 6.02
CA ASP A 239 -4.70 -28.96 5.67
C ASP A 239 -4.91 -29.03 4.15
N LEU A 240 -4.80 -27.88 3.48
CA LEU A 240 -4.89 -27.77 2.02
C LEU A 240 -3.69 -28.46 1.36
N ALA A 241 -2.48 -28.19 1.84
CA ALA A 241 -1.26 -28.78 1.30
C ALA A 241 -1.23 -30.30 1.46
N ALA A 242 -1.65 -30.84 2.61
CA ALA A 242 -1.69 -32.28 2.87
C ALA A 242 -2.62 -33.03 1.91
N ASN A 243 -3.62 -32.35 1.34
CA ASN A 243 -4.60 -32.96 0.43
C ASN A 243 -4.43 -32.48 -1.03
N SER A 244 -3.38 -31.73 -1.34
CA SER A 244 -3.18 -31.11 -2.66
C SER A 244 -4.38 -30.27 -3.13
N ASN A 245 -5.05 -29.59 -2.19
CA ASN A 245 -6.27 -28.81 -2.43
C ASN A 245 -6.06 -27.29 -2.21
N SER A 246 -4.82 -26.82 -2.35
CA SER A 246 -4.54 -25.38 -2.41
C SER A 246 -5.38 -24.74 -3.51
N PHE A 247 -5.72 -23.48 -3.33
CA PHE A 247 -6.54 -22.79 -4.32
C PHE A 247 -6.00 -21.39 -4.60
N ALA A 248 -6.32 -20.86 -5.76
CA ALA A 248 -5.96 -19.52 -6.16
C ALA A 248 -7.19 -18.77 -6.71
N ILE A 249 -7.13 -17.46 -6.65
CA ILE A 249 -8.15 -16.56 -7.22
C ILE A 249 -7.45 -15.61 -8.17
N ALA A 250 -8.05 -15.37 -9.34
CA ALA A 250 -7.48 -14.43 -10.31
C ALA A 250 -7.39 -13.02 -9.72
N VAL A 251 -6.26 -12.34 -9.92
CA VAL A 251 -6.06 -10.92 -9.50
C VAL A 251 -7.16 -10.05 -10.10
N HIS A 252 -7.51 -10.29 -11.37
CA HIS A 252 -8.64 -9.69 -12.07
C HIS A 252 -9.76 -10.73 -12.21
N HIS A 253 -10.43 -11.02 -11.10
CA HIS A 253 -11.44 -12.07 -11.02
C HIS A 253 -12.78 -11.65 -11.62
N SER A 254 -13.56 -12.63 -12.08
CA SER A 254 -14.95 -12.48 -12.49
C SER A 254 -15.89 -12.97 -11.41
N ILE A 255 -16.98 -12.24 -11.17
CA ILE A 255 -18.05 -12.65 -10.27
C ILE A 255 -19.32 -12.79 -11.08
N TYR A 256 -19.87 -14.01 -11.16
CA TYR A 256 -21.09 -14.27 -11.88
C TYR A 256 -22.30 -14.17 -10.97
N GLN A 257 -23.26 -13.34 -11.38
CA GLN A 257 -24.50 -13.11 -10.64
C GLN A 257 -25.58 -14.07 -11.06
N ASN A 258 -26.51 -14.37 -10.16
CA ASN A 258 -27.76 -15.09 -10.41
C ASN A 258 -27.56 -16.47 -11.08
N GLN A 259 -26.53 -17.21 -10.68
CA GLN A 259 -26.29 -18.56 -11.18
C GLN A 259 -26.98 -19.59 -10.29
N LYS A 260 -27.73 -20.53 -10.89
CA LYS A 260 -28.30 -21.67 -10.16
C LYS A 260 -27.25 -22.75 -9.98
N TRP A 261 -27.23 -23.38 -8.81
CA TRP A 261 -26.40 -24.57 -8.60
C TRP A 261 -26.84 -25.70 -9.54
N CYS A 262 -28.16 -25.94 -9.61
CA CYS A 262 -28.83 -26.79 -10.55
C CYS A 262 -30.24 -26.24 -10.80
N ILE A 263 -30.82 -26.42 -11.99
CA ILE A 263 -32.20 -25.97 -12.25
C ILE A 263 -33.26 -26.83 -11.56
N GLU A 264 -32.89 -27.99 -11.08
CA GLU A 264 -33.74 -28.93 -10.32
C GLU A 264 -33.23 -29.19 -8.93
N ASN A 265 -34.13 -29.62 -8.05
CA ASN A 265 -33.80 -30.09 -6.71
C ASN A 265 -33.47 -31.59 -6.73
N VAL A 266 -32.40 -31.97 -7.41
CA VAL A 266 -31.95 -33.34 -7.57
C VAL A 266 -30.68 -33.63 -6.79
N GLN A 267 -30.49 -34.88 -6.40
CA GLN A 267 -29.25 -35.37 -5.81
C GLN A 267 -28.26 -35.71 -6.92
N PHE A 268 -27.01 -35.27 -6.73
CA PHE A 268 -25.87 -35.76 -7.48
C PHE A 268 -25.23 -36.90 -6.68
N MET A 269 -25.25 -38.10 -7.25
CA MET A 269 -24.80 -39.29 -6.56
C MET A 269 -23.27 -39.44 -6.53
N SER A 270 -22.60 -38.77 -7.46
CA SER A 270 -21.14 -38.74 -7.58
C SER A 270 -20.45 -37.91 -6.49
N ILE A 271 -21.17 -37.05 -5.79
CA ILE A 271 -20.66 -36.25 -4.68
C ILE A 271 -21.42 -36.56 -3.39
N PRO A 272 -20.73 -36.58 -2.23
CA PRO A 272 -21.39 -36.94 -0.97
C PRO A 272 -22.38 -35.84 -0.50
N ASN A 273 -23.44 -36.29 0.19
CA ASN A 273 -24.26 -35.40 1.01
C ASN A 273 -23.52 -35.10 2.32
N ILE A 274 -23.27 -33.83 2.59
CA ILE A 274 -22.55 -33.37 3.78
C ILE A 274 -23.52 -32.69 4.72
N GLY A 275 -23.93 -33.37 5.79
CA GLY A 275 -24.76 -32.80 6.84
C GLY A 275 -23.95 -32.01 7.87
N GLY A 276 -24.47 -30.85 8.28
CA GLY A 276 -23.83 -29.98 9.27
C GLY A 276 -22.71 -29.09 8.71
N SER A 277 -22.70 -27.83 9.15
CA SER A 277 -21.75 -26.81 8.68
C SER A 277 -20.30 -27.17 9.03
N ASP A 278 -20.06 -27.81 10.17
CA ASP A 278 -18.70 -28.17 10.58
C ASP A 278 -18.11 -29.26 9.70
N ASN A 279 -18.92 -30.24 9.27
CA ASN A 279 -18.48 -31.23 8.30
C ASN A 279 -18.28 -30.60 6.92
N ALA A 280 -19.09 -29.62 6.53
CA ALA A 280 -18.93 -28.92 5.26
C ALA A 280 -17.62 -28.12 5.19
N LYS A 281 -17.13 -27.57 6.30
CA LYS A 281 -15.83 -26.91 6.41
C LYS A 281 -14.64 -27.83 6.15
N LEU A 282 -14.84 -29.17 6.27
CA LEU A 282 -13.82 -30.18 6.02
C LEU A 282 -13.80 -30.66 4.56
N ASP A 283 -14.80 -30.30 3.75
CA ASP A 283 -14.80 -30.62 2.32
C ASP A 283 -13.87 -29.64 1.57
N LEU A 284 -12.74 -30.15 1.12
CA LEU A 284 -11.73 -29.40 0.38
C LEU A 284 -11.66 -29.78 -1.11
N ASN A 285 -12.61 -30.58 -1.61
CA ASN A 285 -12.55 -31.24 -2.91
C ASN A 285 -13.25 -30.42 -4.03
N GLY A 286 -13.01 -29.12 -4.13
CA GLY A 286 -13.72 -28.25 -5.08
C GLY A 286 -13.53 -28.64 -6.54
N VAL A 287 -12.31 -28.96 -6.96
CA VAL A 287 -12.00 -29.42 -8.34
C VAL A 287 -12.76 -30.70 -8.66
N ASP A 288 -12.57 -31.74 -7.83
CA ASP A 288 -13.18 -33.05 -8.01
C ASP A 288 -14.72 -32.99 -7.97
N ASN A 289 -15.28 -32.23 -7.03
CA ASN A 289 -16.71 -31.99 -6.95
C ASN A 289 -17.26 -31.33 -8.23
N THR A 290 -16.56 -30.30 -8.73
CA THR A 290 -16.95 -29.59 -9.96
C THR A 290 -16.98 -30.52 -11.15
N ASP A 291 -15.95 -31.34 -11.33
CA ASP A 291 -15.85 -32.30 -12.43
C ASP A 291 -16.94 -33.37 -12.36
N LYS A 292 -17.17 -33.92 -11.17
CA LYS A 292 -18.25 -34.92 -10.92
C LYS A 292 -19.64 -34.33 -11.18
N ILE A 293 -19.90 -33.05 -10.77
CA ILE A 293 -21.16 -32.37 -11.06
C ILE A 293 -21.36 -32.26 -12.57
N LEU A 294 -20.35 -31.78 -13.31
CA LEU A 294 -20.43 -31.60 -14.76
C LEU A 294 -20.61 -32.95 -15.47
N GLN A 295 -19.88 -33.98 -15.08
CA GLN A 295 -19.96 -35.29 -15.66
C GLN A 295 -21.35 -35.94 -15.43
N GLU A 296 -21.86 -35.94 -14.20
CA GLU A 296 -23.17 -36.50 -13.88
C GLU A 296 -24.32 -35.71 -14.52
N ALA A 297 -24.15 -34.39 -14.70
CA ALA A 297 -25.15 -33.54 -15.34
C ALA A 297 -25.43 -33.92 -16.80
N VAL A 298 -24.49 -34.58 -17.50
CA VAL A 298 -24.72 -35.06 -18.88
C VAL A 298 -25.93 -35.98 -18.96
N GLY A 299 -26.04 -36.95 -18.09
CA GLY A 299 -27.18 -37.87 -18.03
C GLY A 299 -28.45 -37.15 -17.54
N LYS A 300 -28.32 -36.34 -16.49
CA LYS A 300 -29.47 -35.64 -15.90
C LYS A 300 -30.12 -34.63 -16.85
N VAL A 301 -29.34 -33.90 -17.64
CA VAL A 301 -29.87 -32.95 -18.62
C VAL A 301 -30.56 -33.69 -19.78
N TYR A 302 -30.05 -34.85 -20.19
CA TYR A 302 -30.71 -35.69 -21.19
C TYR A 302 -32.11 -36.12 -20.68
N ASP A 303 -32.21 -36.68 -19.47
CA ASP A 303 -33.48 -37.09 -18.88
C ASP A 303 -34.45 -35.93 -18.72
N TYR A 304 -33.95 -34.78 -18.26
CA TYR A 304 -34.73 -33.54 -18.14
C TYR A 304 -35.31 -33.11 -19.49
N ASN A 305 -34.47 -33.08 -20.53
CA ASN A 305 -34.89 -32.67 -21.87
C ASN A 305 -35.97 -33.58 -22.44
N GLN A 306 -35.84 -34.92 -22.19
CA GLN A 306 -36.87 -35.87 -22.62
C GLN A 306 -38.20 -35.64 -21.88
N ALA A 307 -38.15 -35.44 -20.54
CA ALA A 307 -39.34 -35.26 -19.71
C ALA A 307 -40.10 -33.95 -19.98
N HIS A 308 -39.35 -32.89 -20.38
CA HIS A 308 -39.91 -31.54 -20.51
C HIS A 308 -39.93 -31.03 -21.98
N SER A 309 -39.59 -31.88 -22.95
CA SER A 309 -39.47 -31.48 -24.38
C SER A 309 -38.60 -30.22 -24.55
N SER A 310 -37.49 -30.15 -23.83
CA SER A 310 -36.54 -29.03 -23.84
C SER A 310 -35.24 -29.40 -24.56
N SER A 311 -34.34 -28.44 -24.73
CA SER A 311 -33.05 -28.60 -25.40
C SER A 311 -31.90 -27.93 -24.60
N LEU A 312 -31.97 -28.04 -23.28
CA LEU A 312 -30.93 -27.45 -22.39
C LEU A 312 -29.59 -28.16 -22.58
N THR A 313 -28.53 -27.39 -22.43
CA THR A 313 -27.15 -27.89 -22.32
C THR A 313 -26.79 -28.21 -20.88
N VAL A 314 -25.65 -28.88 -20.64
CA VAL A 314 -25.09 -29.07 -19.30
C VAL A 314 -24.89 -27.72 -18.61
N ALA A 315 -24.44 -26.69 -19.33
CA ALA A 315 -24.21 -25.37 -18.79
C ALA A 315 -25.51 -24.67 -18.35
N ASP A 316 -26.62 -24.95 -19.02
CA ASP A 316 -27.93 -24.43 -18.61
C ASP A 316 -28.46 -25.18 -17.37
N TYR A 317 -28.11 -26.46 -17.22
CA TYR A 317 -28.61 -27.33 -16.16
C TYR A 317 -27.88 -27.13 -14.81
N VAL A 318 -26.51 -27.03 -14.83
CA VAL A 318 -25.66 -26.81 -13.65
C VAL A 318 -24.84 -25.54 -13.82
N GLN A 319 -25.51 -24.39 -13.78
CA GLN A 319 -24.96 -23.10 -14.17
C GLN A 319 -23.72 -22.70 -13.35
N ALA A 320 -23.76 -22.91 -12.00
CA ALA A 320 -22.66 -22.53 -11.11
C ALA A 320 -21.35 -23.24 -11.46
N ALA A 321 -21.38 -24.59 -11.56
CA ALA A 321 -20.21 -25.38 -11.88
C ALA A 321 -19.71 -25.10 -13.30
N ALA A 322 -20.63 -24.98 -14.27
CA ALA A 322 -20.28 -24.70 -15.67
C ALA A 322 -19.67 -23.32 -15.86
N LYS A 323 -20.18 -22.29 -15.16
CA LYS A 323 -19.61 -20.93 -15.20
C LYS A 323 -18.22 -20.90 -14.57
N ALA A 324 -18.03 -21.54 -13.43
CA ALA A 324 -16.70 -21.62 -12.81
C ALA A 324 -15.69 -22.33 -13.75
N ARG A 325 -16.06 -23.46 -14.36
CA ARG A 325 -15.21 -24.22 -15.28
C ARG A 325 -14.92 -23.51 -16.61
N ALA A 326 -15.80 -22.61 -17.04
CA ALA A 326 -15.61 -21.82 -18.27
C ALA A 326 -14.57 -20.71 -18.11
N GLU A 327 -14.27 -20.31 -16.88
CA GLU A 327 -13.15 -19.40 -16.63
C GLU A 327 -11.82 -20.09 -16.87
N SER A 328 -10.90 -19.36 -17.48
CA SER A 328 -9.55 -19.85 -17.72
C SER A 328 -8.52 -18.75 -17.64
N ILE A 329 -7.31 -19.10 -17.27
CA ILE A 329 -6.16 -18.21 -17.23
C ILE A 329 -4.95 -18.93 -17.84
N VAL A 330 -4.13 -18.18 -18.60
CA VAL A 330 -2.90 -18.73 -19.18
C VAL A 330 -1.72 -18.29 -18.33
N ILE A 331 -0.93 -19.26 -17.88
CA ILE A 331 0.26 -19.06 -17.06
C ILE A 331 1.36 -19.99 -17.59
N GLY A 332 2.54 -19.44 -17.88
CA GLY A 332 3.65 -20.22 -18.42
C GLY A 332 3.38 -20.90 -19.76
N GLY A 333 2.35 -20.44 -20.50
CA GLY A 333 1.90 -21.08 -21.75
C GLY A 333 0.87 -22.19 -21.55
N GLU A 334 0.55 -22.57 -20.31
CA GLU A 334 -0.47 -23.57 -19.98
C GLU A 334 -1.80 -22.89 -19.62
N THR A 335 -2.92 -23.55 -19.91
CA THR A 335 -4.27 -23.05 -19.60
C THR A 335 -4.80 -23.72 -18.35
N TYR A 336 -5.06 -22.93 -17.32
CA TYR A 336 -5.70 -23.35 -16.07
C TYR A 336 -7.17 -23.02 -16.11
N TYR A 337 -8.01 -23.98 -15.77
CA TYR A 337 -9.47 -23.79 -15.76
C TYR A 337 -9.97 -23.57 -14.34
N GLY A 338 -10.93 -22.68 -14.22
CA GLY A 338 -11.60 -22.41 -12.96
C GLY A 338 -12.44 -23.59 -12.48
N PHE A 339 -12.74 -23.61 -11.19
CA PHE A 339 -13.67 -24.56 -10.58
C PHE A 339 -14.55 -23.89 -9.54
N LEU A 340 -15.68 -24.47 -9.21
CA LEU A 340 -16.55 -24.04 -8.13
C LEU A 340 -15.95 -24.50 -6.80
N PRO A 341 -15.52 -23.60 -5.89
CA PRO A 341 -14.87 -24.02 -4.66
C PRO A 341 -15.78 -24.88 -3.79
N SER A 342 -15.21 -25.83 -3.06
CA SER A 342 -15.93 -26.56 -2.02
C SER A 342 -16.28 -25.66 -0.82
N ALA A 343 -17.17 -26.12 0.04
CA ALA A 343 -17.56 -25.37 1.24
C ALA A 343 -16.37 -25.11 2.18
N GLY A 344 -15.45 -26.05 2.30
CA GLY A 344 -14.23 -25.90 3.09
C GLY A 344 -13.26 -24.90 2.48
N GLN A 345 -13.05 -24.91 1.16
CA GLN A 345 -12.18 -23.95 0.49
C GLN A 345 -12.73 -22.53 0.59
N ILE A 346 -14.04 -22.32 0.37
CA ILE A 346 -14.65 -20.98 0.52
C ILE A 346 -14.66 -20.52 1.99
N TRP A 347 -14.73 -21.48 2.95
CA TRP A 347 -14.57 -21.17 4.37
C TRP A 347 -13.14 -20.76 4.71
N LYS A 348 -12.13 -21.46 4.20
CA LYS A 348 -10.70 -21.08 4.35
C LYS A 348 -10.43 -19.70 3.74
N TYR A 349 -10.99 -19.42 2.56
CA TYR A 349 -10.93 -18.08 1.97
C TYR A 349 -11.51 -17.01 2.90
N LEU A 350 -12.69 -17.24 3.49
CA LEU A 350 -13.33 -16.32 4.42
C LEU A 350 -12.47 -16.03 5.64
N GLN A 351 -11.83 -17.04 6.23
CA GLN A 351 -10.95 -16.87 7.39
C GLN A 351 -9.74 -15.97 7.08
N ASN A 352 -9.31 -15.93 5.83
CA ASN A 352 -8.14 -15.18 5.37
C ASN A 352 -8.50 -14.03 4.41
N ILE A 353 -9.77 -13.63 4.35
CA ILE A 353 -10.28 -12.70 3.35
C ILE A 353 -9.58 -11.35 3.36
N ASN A 354 -9.29 -10.81 4.54
CA ASN A 354 -8.65 -9.50 4.66
C ASN A 354 -7.24 -9.54 4.06
N ASP A 355 -6.52 -10.62 4.30
CA ASP A 355 -5.15 -10.80 3.82
C ASP A 355 -5.12 -11.09 2.32
N MET A 356 -6.01 -11.96 1.83
CA MET A 356 -6.14 -12.23 0.41
C MET A 356 -6.62 -11.00 -0.38
N ASN A 357 -7.56 -10.23 0.14
CA ASN A 357 -8.00 -8.99 -0.48
C ASN A 357 -6.89 -7.94 -0.49
N ALA A 358 -6.12 -7.81 0.60
CA ALA A 358 -4.96 -6.93 0.63
C ALA A 358 -3.92 -7.33 -0.43
N ALA A 359 -3.66 -8.64 -0.57
CA ALA A 359 -2.78 -9.16 -1.61
C ALA A 359 -3.28 -8.87 -3.03
N MET A 360 -4.58 -9.06 -3.29
CA MET A 360 -5.20 -8.72 -4.59
C MET A 360 -5.02 -7.23 -4.91
N ILE A 361 -5.31 -6.35 -3.96
CA ILE A 361 -5.18 -4.89 -4.13
C ILE A 361 -3.71 -4.51 -4.34
N GLU A 362 -2.80 -5.09 -3.57
CA GLU A 362 -1.36 -4.87 -3.72
C GLU A 362 -0.85 -5.29 -5.10
N CYS A 363 -1.45 -6.33 -5.69
CA CYS A 363 -1.15 -6.79 -7.05
C CYS A 363 -1.91 -6.05 -8.16
N GLY A 364 -2.58 -4.94 -7.85
CA GLY A 364 -3.29 -4.11 -8.82
C GLY A 364 -4.71 -4.58 -9.19
N GLY A 365 -5.21 -5.61 -8.50
CA GLY A 365 -6.59 -6.08 -8.63
C GLY A 365 -7.57 -5.36 -7.69
N THR A 366 -8.76 -5.93 -7.56
CA THR A 366 -9.79 -5.45 -6.64
C THR A 366 -10.08 -6.51 -5.58
N GLY A 367 -10.28 -6.08 -4.33
CA GLY A 367 -10.71 -6.99 -3.27
C GLY A 367 -12.16 -7.48 -3.50
N ILE A 368 -12.45 -8.68 -3.03
CA ILE A 368 -13.77 -9.31 -3.14
C ILE A 368 -14.61 -8.92 -1.94
N GLY A 369 -15.72 -8.23 -2.17
CA GLY A 369 -16.68 -7.89 -1.12
C GLY A 369 -17.55 -9.09 -0.75
N ILE A 370 -17.34 -9.69 0.42
CA ILE A 370 -18.22 -10.80 0.92
C ILE A 370 -19.43 -10.28 1.67
N THR A 371 -19.42 -9.04 2.16
CA THR A 371 -20.53 -8.48 2.94
C THR A 371 -21.77 -8.33 2.06
N GLY A 372 -22.81 -9.15 2.37
CA GLY A 372 -24.10 -9.12 1.68
C GLY A 372 -24.24 -10.03 0.46
N GLY A 373 -23.19 -10.79 0.08
CA GLY A 373 -23.24 -11.76 -1.02
C GLY A 373 -23.59 -13.18 -0.54
N LEU A 374 -24.31 -13.90 -1.39
CA LEU A 374 -24.50 -15.35 -1.30
C LEU A 374 -23.61 -16.01 -2.34
N TRP A 375 -22.74 -16.94 -1.94
CA TRP A 375 -21.73 -17.56 -2.82
C TRP A 375 -21.88 -19.06 -2.86
N TRP A 376 -22.10 -19.64 -4.05
CA TRP A 376 -22.18 -21.07 -4.21
C TRP A 376 -20.87 -21.77 -3.88
N SER A 377 -20.97 -22.95 -3.23
CA SER A 377 -19.91 -23.96 -3.21
C SER A 377 -20.32 -25.17 -4.06
N SER A 378 -19.33 -26.03 -4.38
CA SER A 378 -19.55 -27.31 -5.06
C SER A 378 -20.05 -28.41 -4.11
N SER A 379 -20.08 -28.16 -2.81
CA SER A 379 -20.50 -29.15 -1.79
C SER A 379 -22.02 -29.29 -1.72
N GLN A 380 -22.49 -30.51 -1.76
CA GLN A 380 -23.92 -30.85 -1.64
C GLN A 380 -24.28 -31.10 -0.18
N ASN A 381 -25.39 -30.52 0.29
CA ASN A 381 -25.94 -30.84 1.63
C ASN A 381 -26.93 -32.00 1.58
N SER A 382 -27.87 -31.96 0.63
CA SER A 382 -28.92 -32.95 0.42
C SER A 382 -29.49 -32.83 -0.98
N GLN A 383 -30.50 -33.63 -1.29
CA GLN A 383 -31.14 -33.58 -2.60
C GLN A 383 -31.55 -32.15 -3.02
N PRO A 384 -32.28 -31.35 -2.19
CA PRO A 384 -32.71 -30.02 -2.63
C PRO A 384 -31.69 -28.92 -2.33
N TYR A 385 -30.63 -29.17 -1.53
CA TYR A 385 -29.76 -28.13 -0.99
C TYR A 385 -28.29 -28.35 -1.33
N ALA A 386 -27.61 -27.25 -1.62
CA ALA A 386 -26.15 -27.17 -1.66
C ALA A 386 -25.65 -26.15 -0.62
N TRP A 387 -24.40 -26.29 -0.22
CA TRP A 387 -23.74 -25.33 0.69
C TRP A 387 -23.41 -24.04 -0.03
N ASN A 388 -23.59 -22.95 0.68
CA ASN A 388 -23.20 -21.63 0.24
C ASN A 388 -22.62 -20.81 1.39
N LEU A 389 -21.83 -19.80 1.07
CA LEU A 389 -21.39 -18.80 2.02
C LEU A 389 -22.39 -17.63 2.03
N SER A 390 -22.82 -17.21 3.21
CA SER A 390 -23.67 -16.05 3.43
C SER A 390 -23.26 -15.33 4.70
N ASN A 391 -23.06 -14.01 4.65
CA ASN A 391 -22.75 -13.16 5.80
C ASN A 391 -21.71 -13.75 6.76
N GLY A 392 -20.65 -14.32 6.24
CA GLY A 392 -19.56 -14.88 7.04
C GLY A 392 -19.81 -16.26 7.64
N SER A 393 -20.83 -16.99 7.20
CA SER A 393 -21.18 -18.34 7.67
C SER A 393 -21.58 -19.25 6.52
N LEU A 394 -21.42 -20.56 6.72
CA LEU A 394 -21.90 -21.57 5.78
C LEU A 394 -23.38 -21.89 6.07
N TYR A 395 -24.20 -21.84 5.03
CA TYR A 395 -25.60 -22.21 5.04
C TYR A 395 -25.90 -23.22 3.95
N ASN A 396 -27.02 -23.93 4.08
CA ASN A 396 -27.57 -24.69 2.98
C ASN A 396 -28.67 -23.87 2.27
N TYR A 397 -28.70 -23.92 0.95
CA TYR A 397 -29.65 -23.16 0.16
C TYR A 397 -30.17 -24.00 -1.00
N SER A 398 -31.40 -23.69 -1.46
CA SER A 398 -32.01 -24.42 -2.56
C SER A 398 -31.17 -24.31 -3.84
N LYS A 399 -30.82 -25.44 -4.44
CA LYS A 399 -30.04 -25.54 -5.68
C LYS A 399 -30.62 -24.71 -6.85
N ARG A 400 -31.93 -24.46 -6.81
CA ARG A 400 -32.64 -23.66 -7.82
C ARG A 400 -32.50 -22.16 -7.64
N SER A 401 -31.96 -21.71 -6.53
CA SER A 401 -31.78 -20.28 -6.27
C SER A 401 -30.64 -19.70 -7.10
N GLY A 402 -30.86 -18.49 -7.62
CA GLY A 402 -29.82 -17.74 -8.30
C GLY A 402 -28.96 -16.97 -7.31
N ILE A 403 -27.71 -17.37 -7.14
CA ILE A 403 -26.74 -16.67 -6.29
C ILE A 403 -25.39 -16.49 -7.01
N GLN A 404 -24.40 -15.96 -6.33
CA GLN A 404 -23.12 -15.61 -6.93
C GLN A 404 -22.20 -16.83 -7.08
N VAL A 405 -21.33 -16.76 -8.08
CA VAL A 405 -20.22 -17.70 -8.32
C VAL A 405 -18.94 -16.93 -8.42
N LEU A 406 -17.94 -17.35 -7.64
CA LEU A 406 -16.57 -16.92 -7.72
C LEU A 406 -15.72 -18.14 -8.13
N PRO A 407 -15.16 -18.17 -9.32
CA PRO A 407 -14.26 -19.25 -9.73
C PRO A 407 -12.97 -19.23 -8.94
N PHE A 408 -12.55 -20.41 -8.46
CA PHE A 408 -11.22 -20.65 -7.94
C PHE A 408 -10.42 -21.41 -9.00
N PHE A 409 -9.10 -21.40 -8.87
CA PHE A 409 -8.16 -22.11 -9.76
C PHE A 409 -7.31 -23.08 -8.96
N ASP A 410 -7.05 -24.23 -9.55
CA ASP A 410 -6.12 -25.22 -9.05
C ASP A 410 -4.72 -24.86 -9.56
N PHE A 411 -3.82 -24.55 -8.60
CA PHE A 411 -2.46 -24.10 -8.92
C PHE A 411 -1.46 -24.51 -7.82
#